data_ff024746caad457c923151be3159f134
#
_entry.id   ff024746caad457c923151be3159f134
#
_cell.length_a   1.000
_cell.length_b   1.000
_cell.length_c   1.000
_cell.angle_alpha   90.00
_cell.angle_beta   90.00
_cell.angle_gamma   90.00
#
_symmetry.space_group_name_H-M   'P 1'
#
loop_
_entity.id
_entity.type
_entity.pdbx_description
1 polymer ?
#
loop_
_entity_poly.entity_id
_entity_poly.type
_entity_poly.pdbx_seq_one_letter_code
_entity_poly.pdbx_strand_id
1 'polypeptide(L)'
;MQEVTMAQDLAAADIYESLKAVYDPEIPVNIVDLGLVYDVQVNDSDVYVQMTLTFPGCGMGPYIAQQAEWAIQEIEGVEDVQIELVFEPAWSPDLISEDARAQLGI
;
A
#
# COMPACT_ATOMS: atom_id res chain seq x y z
N MET A 1 20.48 -14.18 -20.06
CA MET A 1 20.16 -14.35 -19.57
C MET A 1 19.47 -14.24 -18.41
N GLN A 2 19.84 -13.98 -17.41
CA GLN A 2 19.18 -13.86 -16.26
C GLN A 2 18.34 -12.70 -16.19
N GLU A 3 18.46 -11.80 -17.05
CA GLU A 3 17.63 -10.68 -17.02
C GLU A 3 16.20 -11.06 -17.17
N VAL A 4 15.96 -12.10 -17.92
CA VAL A 4 14.60 -12.55 -18.14
C VAL A 4 13.96 -12.94 -16.81
N THR A 5 14.71 -13.62 -15.98
CA THR A 5 14.22 -14.04 -14.69
C THR A 5 13.90 -12.84 -13.83
N MET A 6 14.79 -11.85 -13.84
CA MET A 6 14.58 -10.70 -13.00
C MET A 6 13.37 -9.90 -13.41
N ALA A 7 13.06 -9.91 -14.70
CA ALA A 7 11.89 -9.18 -15.17
C ALA A 7 10.59 -9.76 -14.61
N GLN A 8 10.63 -11.02 -14.18
CA GLN A 8 9.43 -11.65 -13.66
C GLN A 8 9.41 -11.69 -12.15
N ASP A 9 10.49 -11.28 -11.51
CA ASP A 9 10.53 -11.29 -10.06
C ASP A 9 9.82 -10.07 -9.52
N LEU A 10 8.91 -10.31 -8.59
CA LEU A 10 8.23 -9.24 -7.91
C LEU A 10 8.95 -8.96 -6.62
N ALA A 11 9.07 -7.70 -6.28
CA ALA A 11 9.69 -7.28 -5.03
C ALA A 11 8.71 -6.41 -4.26
N ALA A 12 8.88 -6.38 -2.94
CA ALA A 12 8.05 -5.52 -2.11
C ALA A 12 8.12 -4.08 -2.58
N ALA A 13 9.29 -3.64 -3.07
CA ALA A 13 9.43 -2.27 -3.54
C ALA A 13 8.48 -1.98 -4.70
N ASP A 14 8.26 -2.96 -5.58
CA ASP A 14 7.32 -2.77 -6.69
C ASP A 14 5.91 -2.58 -6.19
N ILE A 15 5.55 -3.29 -5.13
CA ILE A 15 4.22 -3.19 -4.56
C ILE A 15 4.05 -1.82 -3.90
N TYR A 16 5.05 -1.35 -3.16
CA TYR A 16 4.97 -0.03 -2.55
C TYR A 16 4.83 1.06 -3.61
N GLU A 17 5.56 0.94 -4.72
CA GLU A 17 5.44 1.93 -5.78
C GLU A 17 4.04 1.95 -6.38
N SER A 18 3.46 0.78 -6.56
CA SER A 18 2.11 0.70 -7.09
C SER A 18 1.11 1.33 -6.12
N LEU A 19 1.31 1.10 -4.83
CA LEU A 19 0.39 1.62 -3.82
C LEU A 19 0.47 3.13 -3.68
N LYS A 20 1.54 3.74 -4.16
CA LYS A 20 1.64 5.20 -4.12
C LYS A 20 0.64 5.87 -5.06
N ALA A 21 -0.01 5.11 -5.92
CA ALA A 21 -1.09 5.64 -6.76
C ALA A 21 -2.43 5.66 -6.05
N VAL A 22 -2.51 5.09 -4.85
CA VAL A 22 -3.76 5.02 -4.08
C VAL A 22 -3.76 6.14 -3.05
N TYR A 23 -4.77 6.99 -3.10
CA TYR A 23 -4.85 8.15 -2.22
C TYR A 23 -6.00 8.00 -1.24
N ASP A 24 -5.77 8.50 -0.02
CA ASP A 24 -6.83 8.61 0.95
C ASP A 24 -7.82 9.67 0.46
N PRO A 25 -9.12 9.39 0.48
CA PRO A 25 -10.08 10.37 -0.05
C PRO A 25 -10.19 11.63 0.79
N GLU A 26 -9.74 11.60 2.03
CA GLU A 26 -9.85 12.75 2.90
C GLU A 26 -8.55 13.54 3.04
N ILE A 27 -7.43 12.88 2.83
CA ILE A 27 -6.12 13.53 2.95
C ILE A 27 -5.42 13.37 1.60
N PRO A 28 -4.99 14.47 0.96
CA PRO A 28 -4.44 14.38 -0.40
C PRO A 28 -3.01 13.83 -0.42
N VAL A 29 -2.82 12.67 0.16
CA VAL A 29 -1.53 11.99 0.23
C VAL A 29 -1.78 10.52 -0.02
N ASN A 30 -0.86 9.86 -0.71
CA ASN A 30 -1.03 8.44 -1.00
C ASN A 30 -0.85 7.62 0.28
N ILE A 31 -1.39 6.40 0.26
CA ILE A 31 -1.47 5.59 1.47
C ILE A 31 -0.09 5.15 1.97
N VAL A 32 0.90 5.07 1.09
CA VAL A 32 2.25 4.69 1.53
C VAL A 32 2.87 5.82 2.34
N ASP A 33 2.81 7.04 1.82
CA ASP A 33 3.38 8.18 2.53
C ASP A 33 2.60 8.54 3.78
N LEU A 34 1.31 8.19 3.83
CA LEU A 34 0.54 8.37 5.04
C LEU A 34 0.91 7.37 6.13
N GLY A 35 1.67 6.33 5.78
CA GLY A 35 2.03 5.33 6.77
C GLY A 35 0.95 4.31 7.02
N LEU A 36 0.05 4.12 6.08
CA LEU A 36 -1.04 3.17 6.25
C LEU A 36 -0.66 1.75 5.86
N VAL A 37 0.43 1.56 5.12
CA VAL A 37 0.87 0.23 4.70
C VAL A 37 1.88 -0.26 5.72
N TYR A 38 1.54 -1.33 6.44
CA TYR A 38 2.39 -1.84 7.50
C TYR A 38 3.33 -2.95 7.04
N ASP A 39 2.89 -3.78 6.11
CA ASP A 39 3.71 -4.91 5.69
C ASP A 39 3.32 -5.34 4.30
N VAL A 40 4.30 -5.75 3.51
CA VAL A 40 4.08 -6.28 2.18
C VAL A 40 4.89 -7.54 2.04
N GLN A 41 4.24 -8.63 1.68
CA GLN A 41 4.90 -9.90 1.46
C GLN A 41 4.61 -10.37 0.05
N VAL A 42 5.64 -10.82 -0.65
CA VAL A 42 5.51 -11.31 -2.01
C VAL A 42 6.01 -12.76 -2.02
N ASN A 43 5.14 -13.67 -2.44
CA ASN A 43 5.48 -15.06 -2.58
C ASN A 43 5.16 -15.47 -4.01
N ASP A 44 6.20 -15.55 -4.85
CA ASP A 44 6.04 -15.85 -6.27
C ASP A 44 5.11 -14.82 -6.90
N SER A 45 3.90 -15.18 -7.27
CA SER A 45 2.94 -14.27 -7.88
C SER A 45 1.84 -13.84 -6.90
N ASP A 46 1.94 -14.25 -5.65
CA ASP A 46 0.94 -13.91 -4.64
C ASP A 46 1.45 -12.74 -3.81
N VAL A 47 0.60 -11.77 -3.57
CA VAL A 47 0.95 -10.57 -2.80
C VAL A 47 0.02 -10.46 -1.60
N TYR A 48 0.59 -10.22 -0.43
CA TYR A 48 -0.15 -10.06 0.80
C TYR A 48 0.24 -8.73 1.40
N VAL A 49 -0.75 -7.91 1.74
CA VAL A 49 -0.51 -6.57 2.29
C VAL A 49 -1.29 -6.40 3.57
N GLN A 50 -0.62 -5.93 4.61
CA GLN A 50 -1.29 -5.48 5.83
C GLN A 50 -1.30 -3.97 5.83
N MET A 51 -2.46 -3.38 6.00
CA MET A 51 -2.58 -1.94 6.04
C MET A 51 -3.61 -1.53 7.08
N THR A 52 -3.61 -0.26 7.42
CA THR A 52 -4.54 0.26 8.41
C THR A 52 -5.21 1.51 7.86
N LEU A 53 -6.06 2.11 8.69
CA LEU A 53 -6.76 3.34 8.35
C LEU A 53 -6.39 4.40 9.37
N THR A 54 -6.69 5.66 9.05
CA THR A 54 -6.37 6.75 9.96
C THR A 54 -7.18 6.67 11.25
N PHE A 55 -8.34 5.99 11.20
CA PHE A 55 -9.07 5.67 12.42
C PHE A 55 -10.01 4.49 12.12
N PRO A 56 -10.31 3.67 13.15
CA PRO A 56 -11.03 2.42 12.91
C PRO A 56 -12.43 2.58 12.37
N GLY A 57 -13.08 3.70 12.64
CA GLY A 57 -14.46 3.91 12.20
C GLY A 57 -14.57 4.47 10.79
N CYS A 58 -13.49 4.51 10.05
CA CYS A 58 -13.50 5.10 8.71
C CYS A 58 -14.32 4.22 7.76
N GLY A 59 -15.41 4.77 7.24
CA GLY A 59 -16.27 4.03 6.32
C GLY A 59 -15.65 3.83 4.96
N MET A 60 -14.52 4.48 4.68
CA MET A 60 -13.86 4.35 3.39
C MET A 60 -12.84 3.21 3.36
N GLY A 61 -12.71 2.47 4.45
CA GLY A 61 -11.74 1.39 4.50
C GLY A 61 -11.88 0.38 3.38
N PRO A 62 -13.07 -0.18 3.15
CA PRO A 62 -13.23 -1.13 2.06
C PRO A 62 -12.91 -0.52 0.70
N TYR A 63 -13.23 0.75 0.52
CA TYR A 63 -12.92 1.43 -0.73
C TYR A 63 -11.41 1.53 -0.93
N ILE A 64 -10.69 1.95 0.10
CA ILE A 64 -9.24 2.11 0.01
C ILE A 64 -8.59 0.75 -0.23
N ALA A 65 -9.05 -0.28 0.48
CA ALA A 65 -8.50 -1.62 0.30
C ALA A 65 -8.73 -2.12 -1.11
N GLN A 66 -9.89 -1.85 -1.69
CA GLN A 66 -10.18 -2.27 -3.04
C GLN A 66 -9.30 -1.53 -4.05
N GLN A 67 -9.09 -0.23 -3.84
CA GLN A 67 -8.21 0.52 -4.70
C GLN A 67 -6.79 -0.01 -4.64
N ALA A 68 -6.34 -0.39 -3.44
CA ALA A 68 -5.01 -0.97 -3.27
C ALA A 68 -4.92 -2.30 -4.01
N GLU A 69 -5.94 -3.13 -3.90
CA GLU A 69 -5.95 -4.41 -4.58
C GLU A 69 -5.88 -4.23 -6.09
N TRP A 70 -6.66 -3.31 -6.63
CA TRP A 70 -6.66 -3.07 -8.06
C TRP A 70 -5.31 -2.57 -8.55
N ALA A 71 -4.69 -1.67 -7.80
CA ALA A 71 -3.40 -1.13 -8.18
C ALA A 71 -2.35 -2.23 -8.27
N ILE A 72 -2.37 -3.15 -7.31
CA ILE A 72 -1.40 -4.24 -7.30
C ILE A 72 -1.69 -5.23 -8.41
N GLN A 73 -2.96 -5.49 -8.69
CA GLN A 73 -3.31 -6.46 -9.72
C GLN A 73 -2.89 -6.01 -11.10
N GLU A 74 -2.66 -4.73 -11.30
CA GLU A 74 -2.21 -4.25 -12.59
C GLU A 74 -0.73 -4.51 -12.83
N ILE A 75 -0.01 -4.93 -11.81
CA ILE A 75 1.40 -5.25 -11.97
C ILE A 75 1.51 -6.59 -12.69
N GLU A 76 2.33 -6.62 -13.74
CA GLU A 76 2.51 -7.83 -14.49
C GLU A 76 3.17 -8.88 -13.60
N GLY A 77 2.65 -10.09 -13.61
CA GLY A 77 3.19 -11.18 -12.80
C GLY A 77 2.43 -11.43 -11.51
N VAL A 78 1.51 -10.54 -11.14
CA VAL A 78 0.70 -10.72 -9.94
C VAL A 78 -0.53 -11.53 -10.27
N GLU A 79 -0.77 -12.61 -9.52
CA GLU A 79 -1.94 -13.44 -9.73
C GLU A 79 -2.96 -13.29 -8.61
N ASP A 80 -2.49 -13.29 -7.35
CA ASP A 80 -3.39 -13.16 -6.22
C ASP A 80 -2.97 -12.01 -5.34
N VAL A 81 -3.93 -11.26 -4.86
CA VAL A 81 -3.67 -10.16 -3.95
C VAL A 81 -4.60 -10.32 -2.75
N GLN A 82 -4.03 -10.22 -1.56
CA GLN A 82 -4.80 -10.26 -0.33
C GLN A 82 -4.45 -9.02 0.48
N ILE A 83 -5.46 -8.24 0.81
CA ILE A 83 -5.30 -7.03 1.61
C ILE A 83 -5.98 -7.29 2.95
N GLU A 84 -5.23 -7.14 4.03
CA GLU A 84 -5.77 -7.30 5.36
C GLU A 84 -5.74 -5.96 6.07
N LEU A 85 -6.88 -5.52 6.58
CA LEU A 85 -6.96 -4.31 7.38
C LEU A 85 -6.70 -4.67 8.84
N VAL A 86 -5.72 -4.02 9.43
CA VAL A 86 -5.36 -4.25 10.82
C VAL A 86 -5.38 -2.92 11.55
N PHE A 87 -5.66 -2.97 12.84
CA PHE A 87 -5.75 -1.74 13.63
C PHE A 87 -4.81 -1.78 14.84
N GLU A 88 -3.85 -2.70 14.80
CA GLU A 88 -2.82 -2.80 15.80
C GLU A 88 -1.48 -2.90 15.09
N PRO A 89 -0.55 -2.03 15.35
CA PRO A 89 -0.70 -0.84 16.20
C PRO A 89 -1.57 0.21 15.52
N ALA A 90 -2.18 1.07 16.31
CA ALA A 90 -3.04 2.11 15.77
C ALA A 90 -2.19 3.10 14.98
N TRP A 91 -2.79 3.63 13.91
CA TRP A 91 -2.11 4.62 13.11
C TRP A 91 -2.01 5.94 13.89
N SER A 92 -0.91 6.65 13.66
CA SER A 92 -0.76 8.00 14.21
C SER A 92 -0.06 8.87 13.16
N PRO A 93 -0.21 10.20 13.27
CA PRO A 93 0.45 11.10 12.33
C PRO A 93 1.96 10.98 12.30
N ASP A 94 2.56 10.38 13.32
CA ASP A 94 4.01 10.19 13.35
C ASP A 94 4.45 9.24 12.23
N LEU A 95 3.53 8.46 11.67
CA LEU A 95 3.85 7.52 10.60
C LEU A 95 3.88 8.18 9.23
N ILE A 96 3.45 9.43 9.13
CA ILE A 96 3.46 10.14 7.86
C ILE A 96 4.91 10.41 7.47
N SER A 97 5.25 10.19 6.20
CA SER A 97 6.60 10.42 5.72
C SER A 97 6.96 11.90 5.80
N GLU A 98 8.26 12.20 5.82
CA GLU A 98 8.70 13.57 5.88
C GLU A 98 8.26 14.37 4.66
N ASP A 99 8.31 13.72 3.49
CA ASP A 99 7.90 14.39 2.27
C ASP A 99 6.42 14.78 2.33
N ALA A 100 5.59 13.88 2.84
CA ALA A 100 4.17 14.17 2.95
C ALA A 100 3.90 15.24 3.99
N ARG A 101 4.65 15.21 5.10
CA ARG A 101 4.49 16.26 6.10
C ARG A 101 4.78 17.63 5.53
N ALA A 102 5.83 17.70 4.70
CA ALA A 102 6.18 18.98 4.07
C ALA A 102 5.05 19.44 3.15
N GLN A 103 4.45 18.52 2.41
CA GLN A 103 3.36 18.88 1.53
C GLN A 103 2.13 19.34 2.30
N LEU A 104 1.90 18.76 3.46
CA LEU A 104 0.73 19.10 4.27
C LEU A 104 0.97 20.28 5.18
N GLY A 105 2.22 20.70 5.34
CA GLY A 105 2.53 21.85 6.18
C GLY A 105 2.56 21.54 7.67
N ILE A 106 2.87 20.32 8.02
CA ILE A 106 2.87 19.92 9.41
C ILE A 106 4.23 19.42 9.91
#